data_1a8d196910cfb8f04bee438c838be420
#
_entry.id   1a8d196910cfb8f04bee438c838be420
#
_cell.length_a   1.000
_cell.length_b   1.000
_cell.length_c   1.000
_cell.angle_alpha   90.00
_cell.angle_beta   90.00
_cell.angle_gamma   90.00
#
_symmetry.space_group_name_H-M   'P 1'
#
loop_
_entity.id
_entity.type
_entity.pdbx_description
1 polymer ?
#
loop_
_entity_poly.entity_id
_entity_poly.type
_entity_poly.pdbx_seq_one_letter_code
_entity_poly.pdbx_strand_id
1 'polypeptide(L)'
;DGIDEISEHIIVTNHKFAHHFEEWVSRQTYRKPVRIMDDGTTTNENRLGAVRDLLLAIEACSIDDDILVLAADNILDFSFRGFVEEFHAKGTSMIMCHNEPELKKLQRTGVIAVDQNMKVLEMQEKPEKPVSHWAVPPFYIYQKSDLPLIKDCLNHGCGFDAPGNLAHYLVDKTTVHAWV
;
A
#
# COMPACT_ATOMS: atom_id res chain seq x y z
N ASP A 1 1.05 7.85 13.75
CA ASP A 1 1.23 9.08 14.56
C ASP A 1 2.53 9.09 15.38
N GLY A 2 3.14 7.93 15.63
CA GLY A 2 4.39 7.79 16.38
C GLY A 2 5.68 7.76 15.55
N ILE A 3 5.61 7.90 14.23
CA ILE A 3 6.75 7.96 13.31
C ILE A 3 6.94 9.42 12.92
N ASP A 4 8.09 10.00 13.23
CA ASP A 4 8.28 11.45 13.10
C ASP A 4 8.29 11.92 11.64
N GLU A 5 8.73 11.08 10.72
CA GLU A 5 8.78 11.31 9.27
C GLU A 5 7.40 11.41 8.61
N ILE A 6 6.37 10.83 9.20
CA ILE A 6 5.00 10.97 8.68
C ILE A 6 4.47 12.38 9.00
N SER A 7 4.10 13.14 7.99
CA SER A 7 3.60 14.52 8.12
C SER A 7 2.09 14.60 8.32
N GLU A 8 1.31 13.73 7.68
CA GLU A 8 -0.14 13.64 7.80
C GLU A 8 -0.66 12.22 7.58
N HIS A 9 -1.90 11.98 7.95
CA HIS A 9 -2.64 10.76 7.68
C HIS A 9 -3.82 11.05 6.75
N ILE A 10 -3.97 10.26 5.69
CA ILE A 10 -5.09 10.34 4.76
C ILE A 10 -5.82 9.00 4.81
N ILE A 11 -7.10 9.02 5.14
CA ILE A 11 -7.95 7.83 5.18
C ILE A 11 -8.92 7.93 4.00
N VAL A 12 -8.78 7.04 3.02
CA VAL A 12 -9.73 6.91 1.92
C VAL A 12 -10.80 5.88 2.31
N THR A 13 -12.05 6.24 2.16
CA THR A 13 -13.19 5.38 2.49
C THR A 13 -14.37 5.68 1.58
N ASN A 14 -15.32 4.76 1.50
CA ASN A 14 -16.53 4.97 0.71
C ASN A 14 -17.50 5.95 1.39
N HIS A 15 -18.39 6.52 0.60
CA HIS A 15 -19.39 7.51 1.05
C HIS A 15 -20.22 7.03 2.24
N LYS A 16 -20.52 5.74 2.30
CA LYS A 16 -21.33 5.17 3.37
C LYS A 16 -20.68 5.30 4.75
N PHE A 17 -19.34 5.27 4.81
CA PHE A 17 -18.60 5.29 6.07
C PHE A 17 -17.84 6.59 6.33
N ALA A 18 -17.74 7.50 5.36
CA ALA A 18 -16.96 8.73 5.47
C ALA A 18 -17.30 9.52 6.76
N HIS A 19 -18.60 9.76 7.02
CA HIS A 19 -19.03 10.51 8.20
C HIS A 19 -18.70 9.80 9.53
N HIS A 20 -18.65 8.46 9.56
CA HIS A 20 -18.24 7.72 10.75
C HIS A 20 -16.75 7.92 11.06
N PHE A 21 -15.91 7.96 10.03
CA PHE A 21 -14.49 8.28 10.19
C PHE A 21 -14.28 9.73 10.61
N GLU A 22 -15.02 10.69 10.04
CA GLU A 22 -14.99 12.09 10.45
C GLU A 22 -15.36 12.25 11.92
N GLU A 23 -16.46 11.61 12.33
CA GLU A 23 -16.90 11.62 13.73
C GLU A 23 -15.86 10.96 14.66
N TRP A 24 -15.28 9.84 14.25
CA TRP A 24 -14.24 9.17 15.02
C TRP A 24 -13.00 10.05 15.16
N VAL A 25 -12.53 10.67 14.09
CA VAL A 25 -11.37 11.59 14.10
C VAL A 25 -11.65 12.78 15.01
N SER A 26 -12.85 13.37 14.97
CA SER A 26 -13.21 14.53 15.79
C SER A 26 -13.18 14.27 17.32
N ARG A 27 -13.27 13.01 17.72
CA ARG A 27 -13.22 12.58 19.14
C ARG A 27 -11.83 12.25 19.64
N GLN A 28 -10.82 12.27 18.76
CA GLN A 28 -9.46 11.88 19.09
C GLN A 28 -8.53 13.09 19.04
N THR A 29 -7.38 12.94 19.70
CA THR A 29 -6.29 13.91 19.59
C THR A 29 -5.12 13.24 18.88
N TYR A 30 -4.78 13.75 17.71
CA TYR A 30 -3.65 13.27 16.93
C TYR A 30 -2.52 14.30 16.96
N ARG A 31 -1.28 13.83 16.92
CA ARG A 31 -0.09 14.71 16.81
C ARG A 31 0.03 15.30 15.40
N LYS A 32 -0.55 14.65 14.41
CA LYS A 32 -0.45 14.98 13.00
C LYS A 32 -1.86 15.12 12.41
N PRO A 33 -2.04 15.96 11.38
CA PRO A 33 -3.34 16.09 10.70
C PRO A 33 -3.86 14.72 10.21
N VAL A 34 -5.16 14.52 10.34
CA VAL A 34 -5.88 13.38 9.77
C VAL A 34 -6.94 13.90 8.82
N ARG A 35 -6.88 13.48 7.57
CA ARG A 35 -7.82 13.87 6.52
C ARG A 35 -8.65 12.67 6.09
N ILE A 36 -9.96 12.83 6.01
CA ILE A 36 -10.87 11.82 5.49
C ILE A 36 -11.17 12.15 4.04
N MET A 37 -11.02 11.15 3.16
CA MET A 37 -11.32 11.22 1.74
C MET A 37 -12.49 10.29 1.44
N ASP A 38 -13.61 10.87 1.03
CA ASP A 38 -14.77 10.14 0.52
C ASP A 38 -14.53 9.83 -0.97
N ASP A 39 -14.49 8.55 -1.35
CA ASP A 39 -14.33 8.10 -2.74
C ASP A 39 -15.63 8.21 -3.56
N GLY A 40 -16.75 8.62 -2.94
CA GLY A 40 -18.07 8.78 -3.55
C GLY A 40 -18.78 7.46 -3.84
N THR A 41 -18.20 6.30 -3.52
CA THR A 41 -18.81 5.00 -3.78
C THR A 41 -19.73 4.56 -2.64
N THR A 42 -20.75 3.77 -2.95
CA THR A 42 -21.76 3.37 -1.96
C THR A 42 -21.98 1.87 -1.89
N THR A 43 -21.54 1.13 -2.89
CA THR A 43 -21.71 -0.34 -3.00
C THR A 43 -20.44 -1.01 -3.50
N ASN A 44 -20.37 -2.33 -3.34
CA ASN A 44 -19.23 -3.10 -3.87
C ASN A 44 -19.15 -3.08 -5.39
N GLU A 45 -20.30 -2.90 -6.09
CA GLU A 45 -20.35 -2.90 -7.54
C GLU A 45 -19.78 -1.62 -8.15
N ASN A 46 -19.86 -0.49 -7.42
CA ASN A 46 -19.33 0.79 -7.89
C ASN A 46 -18.01 1.21 -7.23
N ARG A 47 -17.39 0.33 -6.42
CA ARG A 47 -16.11 0.62 -5.74
C ARG A 47 -15.03 1.03 -6.74
N LEU A 48 -14.21 1.98 -6.36
CA LEU A 48 -13.06 2.40 -7.16
C LEU A 48 -11.96 1.34 -7.16
N GLY A 49 -11.72 0.72 -6.01
CA GLY A 49 -10.63 -0.21 -5.77
C GLY A 49 -9.32 0.48 -5.34
N ALA A 50 -8.50 -0.27 -4.60
CA ALA A 50 -7.37 0.27 -3.85
C ALA A 50 -6.38 1.14 -4.67
N VAL A 51 -6.11 0.78 -5.93
CA VAL A 51 -5.17 1.54 -6.77
C VAL A 51 -5.77 2.88 -7.22
N ARG A 52 -7.09 2.92 -7.52
CA ARG A 52 -7.77 4.16 -7.85
C ARG A 52 -7.99 5.05 -6.63
N ASP A 53 -8.28 4.46 -5.47
CA ASP A 53 -8.39 5.18 -4.20
C ASP A 53 -7.07 5.87 -3.84
N LEU A 54 -5.94 5.19 -4.08
CA LEU A 54 -4.62 5.76 -3.90
C LEU A 54 -4.38 6.93 -4.87
N LEU A 55 -4.72 6.77 -6.16
CA LEU A 55 -4.59 7.85 -7.14
C LEU A 55 -5.49 9.04 -6.79
N LEU A 56 -6.73 8.78 -6.36
CA LEU A 56 -7.66 9.82 -5.88
C LEU A 56 -7.04 10.64 -4.74
N ALA A 57 -6.48 9.97 -3.73
CA ALA A 57 -5.84 10.65 -2.61
C ALA A 57 -4.66 11.51 -3.05
N ILE A 58 -3.79 10.99 -3.93
CA ILE A 58 -2.63 11.70 -4.45
C ILE A 58 -3.06 12.96 -5.22
N GLU A 59 -4.01 12.84 -6.13
CA GLU A 59 -4.47 13.96 -6.97
C GLU A 59 -5.24 15.00 -6.13
N ALA A 60 -6.21 14.58 -5.32
CA ALA A 60 -7.05 15.48 -4.55
C ALA A 60 -6.30 16.20 -3.41
N CYS A 61 -5.32 15.55 -2.80
CA CYS A 61 -4.49 16.15 -1.76
C CYS A 61 -3.22 16.81 -2.32
N SER A 62 -2.99 16.74 -3.63
CA SER A 62 -1.77 17.27 -4.29
C SER A 62 -0.49 16.73 -3.63
N ILE A 63 -0.45 15.41 -3.39
CA ILE A 63 0.68 14.78 -2.71
C ILE A 63 1.91 14.81 -3.64
N ASP A 64 2.97 15.43 -3.17
CA ASP A 64 4.25 15.58 -3.85
C ASP A 64 5.39 15.09 -2.94
N ASP A 65 5.20 13.93 -2.32
CA ASP A 65 6.11 13.32 -1.33
C ASP A 65 6.05 11.80 -1.40
N ASP A 66 6.96 11.11 -0.70
CA ASP A 66 6.89 9.67 -0.49
C ASP A 66 5.64 9.29 0.29
N ILE A 67 5.09 8.11 0.04
CA ILE A 67 3.86 7.67 0.68
C ILE A 67 4.00 6.29 1.34
N LEU A 68 3.54 6.17 2.59
CA LEU A 68 3.33 4.89 3.26
C LEU A 68 1.85 4.48 3.10
N VAL A 69 1.62 3.36 2.44
CA VAL A 69 0.28 2.81 2.13
C VAL A 69 -0.02 1.62 3.05
N LEU A 70 -1.16 1.68 3.74
CA LEU A 70 -1.61 0.66 4.68
C LEU A 70 -3.07 0.30 4.42
N ALA A 71 -3.38 -1.00 4.32
CA ALA A 71 -4.76 -1.44 4.42
C ALA A 71 -5.21 -1.46 5.89
N ALA A 72 -6.30 -0.75 6.20
CA ALA A 72 -6.74 -0.48 7.57
C ALA A 72 -7.53 -1.62 8.23
N ASP A 73 -7.72 -2.75 7.54
CA ASP A 73 -8.40 -3.95 8.04
C ASP A 73 -7.45 -4.95 8.74
N ASN A 74 -6.26 -4.50 9.10
CA ASN A 74 -5.25 -5.30 9.78
C ASN A 74 -5.07 -4.84 11.24
N ILE A 75 -4.93 -5.80 12.16
CA ILE A 75 -4.53 -5.55 13.55
C ILE A 75 -3.03 -5.77 13.64
N LEU A 76 -2.31 -4.73 14.06
CA LEU A 76 -0.85 -4.71 14.08
C LEU A 76 -0.34 -4.74 15.52
N ASP A 77 0.67 -5.55 15.77
CA ASP A 77 1.39 -5.65 17.04
C ASP A 77 2.85 -5.18 16.95
N PHE A 78 3.20 -4.52 15.83
CA PHE A 78 4.53 -3.98 15.54
C PHE A 78 4.47 -2.52 15.07
N SER A 79 5.62 -1.87 15.00
CA SER A 79 5.78 -0.50 14.49
C SER A 79 6.36 -0.51 13.08
N PHE A 80 5.85 0.37 12.22
CA PHE A 80 6.43 0.61 10.88
C PHE A 80 7.75 1.41 10.90
N ARG A 81 8.27 1.79 12.07
CA ARG A 81 9.52 2.58 12.18
C ARG A 81 10.68 1.91 11.43
N GLY A 82 10.95 0.63 11.68
CA GLY A 82 12.01 -0.10 10.99
C GLY A 82 11.82 -0.19 9.48
N PHE A 83 10.56 -0.26 9.02
CA PHE A 83 10.24 -0.25 7.59
C PHE A 83 10.55 1.12 6.95
N VAL A 84 10.24 2.22 7.63
CA VAL A 84 10.56 3.59 7.18
C VAL A 84 12.08 3.83 7.22
N GLU A 85 12.76 3.38 8.25
CA GLU A 85 14.23 3.48 8.36
C GLU A 85 14.92 2.74 7.20
N GLU A 86 14.49 1.52 6.88
CA GLU A 86 15.05 0.75 5.76
C GLU A 86 14.72 1.41 4.40
N PHE A 87 13.52 1.98 4.24
CA PHE A 87 13.15 2.75 3.06
C PHE A 87 14.15 3.89 2.79
N HIS A 88 14.48 4.67 3.81
CA HIS A 88 15.49 5.73 3.68
C HIS A 88 16.89 5.19 3.36
N ALA A 89 17.25 4.04 3.94
CA ALA A 89 18.54 3.42 3.68
C ALA A 89 18.66 2.86 2.25
N LYS A 90 17.59 2.28 1.72
CA LYS A 90 17.55 1.71 0.35
C LYS A 90 17.35 2.76 -0.74
N GLY A 91 16.57 3.82 -0.47
CA GLY A 91 16.25 4.85 -1.43
C GLY A 91 15.47 4.32 -2.64
N THR A 92 14.55 3.38 -2.43
CA THR A 92 13.68 2.77 -3.44
C THR A 92 12.29 2.52 -2.86
N SER A 93 11.26 2.39 -3.70
CA SER A 93 9.96 1.88 -3.25
C SER A 93 10.13 0.52 -2.57
N MET A 94 9.27 0.23 -1.56
CA MET A 94 9.43 -0.94 -0.72
C MET A 94 8.12 -1.70 -0.49
N ILE A 95 8.23 -3.00 -0.33
CA ILE A 95 7.16 -3.94 -0.02
C ILE A 95 7.48 -4.62 1.31
N MET A 96 6.53 -4.65 2.23
CA MET A 96 6.66 -5.50 3.41
C MET A 96 6.39 -6.95 3.06
N CYS A 97 7.13 -7.88 3.65
CA CYS A 97 6.87 -9.30 3.50
C CYS A 97 7.13 -10.08 4.79
N HIS A 98 6.59 -11.28 4.87
CA HIS A 98 6.90 -12.24 5.94
C HIS A 98 6.97 -13.66 5.38
N ASN A 99 7.66 -14.54 6.09
CA ASN A 99 7.70 -15.95 5.70
C ASN A 99 6.38 -16.65 6.07
N GLU A 100 5.68 -17.20 5.07
CA GLU A 100 4.44 -17.97 5.25
C GLU A 100 4.65 -19.40 4.76
N PRO A 101 4.63 -20.40 5.67
CA PRO A 101 4.84 -21.79 5.30
C PRO A 101 3.61 -22.45 4.66
N GLU A 102 2.40 -21.90 4.86
CA GLU A 102 1.17 -22.52 4.40
C GLU A 102 0.83 -22.13 2.95
N LEU A 103 0.87 -23.11 2.03
CA LEU A 103 0.51 -22.91 0.62
C LEU A 103 -0.86 -22.25 0.42
N LYS A 104 -1.86 -22.66 1.20
CA LYS A 104 -3.23 -22.11 1.09
C LYS A 104 -3.31 -20.62 1.44
N LYS A 105 -2.44 -20.12 2.31
CA LYS A 105 -2.36 -18.70 2.65
C LYS A 105 -1.63 -17.92 1.56
N LEU A 106 -0.51 -18.46 1.06
CA LEU A 106 0.22 -17.91 -0.08
C LEU A 106 -0.68 -17.74 -1.32
N GLN A 107 -1.59 -18.65 -1.57
CA GLN A 107 -2.53 -18.58 -2.69
C GLN A 107 -3.61 -17.49 -2.54
N ARG A 108 -3.67 -16.81 -1.39
CA ARG A 108 -4.68 -15.77 -1.09
C ARG A 108 -4.09 -14.38 -0.91
N THR A 109 -2.79 -14.25 -1.01
CA THR A 109 -2.07 -12.99 -0.81
C THR A 109 -1.09 -12.75 -1.96
N GLY A 110 -0.47 -11.57 -1.97
CA GLY A 110 0.69 -11.33 -2.81
C GLY A 110 1.87 -12.20 -2.40
N VAL A 111 2.69 -12.62 -3.36
CA VAL A 111 3.91 -13.39 -3.12
C VAL A 111 5.04 -12.80 -3.93
N ILE A 112 6.23 -12.65 -3.34
CA ILE A 112 7.41 -12.10 -4.01
C ILE A 112 8.57 -13.10 -4.07
N ALA A 113 9.36 -13.02 -5.14
CA ALA A 113 10.70 -13.56 -5.17
C ALA A 113 11.71 -12.43 -5.00
N VAL A 114 12.75 -12.65 -4.19
CA VAL A 114 13.77 -11.65 -3.89
C VAL A 114 15.17 -12.21 -4.11
N ASP A 115 16.13 -11.34 -4.37
CA ASP A 115 17.55 -11.69 -4.37
C ASP A 115 18.16 -11.65 -2.94
N GLN A 116 19.46 -11.89 -2.86
CA GLN A 116 20.22 -11.89 -1.59
C GLN A 116 20.26 -10.51 -0.89
N ASN A 117 19.94 -9.42 -1.60
CA ASN A 117 19.88 -8.05 -1.09
C ASN A 117 18.45 -7.58 -0.82
N MET A 118 17.49 -8.50 -0.86
CA MET A 118 16.06 -8.22 -0.75
C MET A 118 15.49 -7.36 -1.89
N LYS A 119 16.17 -7.28 -3.04
CA LYS A 119 15.57 -6.69 -4.25
C LYS A 119 14.48 -7.63 -4.77
N VAL A 120 13.31 -7.08 -5.02
CA VAL A 120 12.18 -7.85 -5.57
C VAL A 120 12.44 -8.13 -7.05
N LEU A 121 12.43 -9.40 -7.41
CA LEU A 121 12.66 -9.90 -8.77
C LEU A 121 11.35 -10.19 -9.48
N GLU A 122 10.33 -10.62 -8.74
CA GLU A 122 9.02 -10.97 -9.25
C GLU A 122 7.97 -10.76 -8.16
N MET A 123 6.78 -10.32 -8.53
CA MET A 123 5.62 -10.28 -7.67
C MET A 123 4.42 -10.93 -8.35
N GLN A 124 3.72 -11.78 -7.61
CA GLN A 124 2.51 -12.47 -8.03
C GLN A 124 1.37 -12.11 -7.10
N GLU A 125 0.20 -11.79 -7.62
CA GLU A 125 -1.01 -11.57 -6.83
C GLU A 125 -1.87 -12.83 -6.81
N LYS A 126 -2.06 -13.43 -5.64
CA LYS A 126 -2.87 -14.65 -5.39
C LYS A 126 -2.54 -15.80 -6.35
N PRO A 127 -1.27 -16.23 -6.43
CA PRO A 127 -0.85 -17.22 -7.40
C PRO A 127 -1.34 -18.63 -7.04
N GLU A 128 -1.76 -19.42 -8.04
CA GLU A 128 -2.02 -20.84 -7.82
C GLU A 128 -0.75 -21.62 -7.44
N LYS A 129 0.39 -21.21 -7.99
CA LYS A 129 1.72 -21.77 -7.73
C LYS A 129 2.66 -20.65 -7.28
N PRO A 130 2.77 -20.40 -5.97
CA PRO A 130 3.65 -19.36 -5.44
C PRO A 130 5.12 -19.61 -5.78
N VAL A 131 5.83 -18.57 -6.21
CA VAL A 131 7.27 -18.64 -6.55
C VAL A 131 8.17 -18.74 -5.31
N SER A 132 7.64 -18.45 -4.13
CA SER A 132 8.40 -18.45 -2.86
C SER A 132 7.47 -18.60 -1.66
N HIS A 133 8.03 -18.50 -0.46
CA HIS A 133 7.31 -18.41 0.81
C HIS A 133 7.19 -16.96 1.35
N TRP A 134 7.58 -15.93 0.58
CA TRP A 134 7.48 -14.53 0.98
C TRP A 134 6.09 -13.97 0.66
N ALA A 135 5.22 -13.99 1.66
CA ALA A 135 3.88 -13.41 1.59
C ALA A 135 3.93 -11.89 1.78
N VAL A 136 3.11 -11.18 1.03
CA VAL A 136 3.03 -9.72 1.03
C VAL A 136 1.74 -9.26 1.71
N PRO A 137 1.80 -8.76 2.95
CA PRO A 137 0.69 -8.01 3.52
C PRO A 137 0.54 -6.66 2.79
N PRO A 138 -0.63 -6.02 2.84
CA PRO A 138 -0.88 -4.81 2.07
C PRO A 138 -0.25 -3.56 2.72
N PHE A 139 1.08 -3.57 2.85
CA PHE A 139 1.90 -2.49 3.41
C PHE A 139 3.05 -2.17 2.45
N TYR A 140 3.07 -0.94 1.94
CA TYR A 140 3.99 -0.48 0.91
C TYR A 140 4.51 0.91 1.24
N ILE A 141 5.74 1.21 0.82
CA ILE A 141 6.21 2.59 0.73
C ILE A 141 6.55 2.85 -0.74
N TYR A 142 5.93 3.87 -1.31
CA TYR A 142 6.23 4.30 -2.67
C TYR A 142 6.98 5.62 -2.66
N GLN A 143 8.11 5.66 -3.37
CA GLN A 143 8.84 6.91 -3.59
C GLN A 143 8.01 7.89 -4.40
N LYS A 144 8.17 9.18 -4.11
CA LYS A 144 7.62 10.28 -4.90
C LYS A 144 7.87 10.11 -6.40
N SER A 145 9.09 9.70 -6.78
CA SER A 145 9.46 9.47 -8.18
C SER A 145 8.65 8.41 -8.89
N ASP A 146 8.07 7.46 -8.12
CA ASP A 146 7.31 6.33 -8.64
C ASP A 146 5.79 6.61 -8.68
N LEU A 147 5.31 7.68 -8.03
CA LEU A 147 3.87 8.02 -8.01
C LEU A 147 3.24 8.18 -9.41
N PRO A 148 3.93 8.74 -10.43
CA PRO A 148 3.39 8.78 -11.78
C PRO A 148 3.09 7.41 -12.39
N LEU A 149 3.78 6.35 -11.95
CA LEU A 149 3.55 4.97 -12.40
C LEU A 149 2.20 4.41 -11.95
N ILE A 150 1.54 5.00 -10.94
CA ILE A 150 0.19 4.60 -10.51
C ILE A 150 -0.83 4.86 -11.63
N LYS A 151 -0.77 6.04 -12.22
CA LYS A 151 -1.63 6.39 -13.36
C LYS A 151 -1.28 5.58 -14.59
N ASP A 152 -0.01 5.34 -14.81
CA ASP A 152 0.51 4.51 -15.92
C ASP A 152 0.02 3.06 -15.78
N CYS A 153 0.10 2.48 -14.58
CA CYS A 153 -0.44 1.15 -14.26
C CYS A 153 -1.94 1.03 -14.62
N LEU A 154 -2.74 1.98 -14.20
CA LEU A 154 -4.19 1.98 -14.50
C LEU A 154 -4.47 2.09 -16.00
N ASN A 155 -3.71 2.89 -16.73
CA ASN A 155 -3.84 3.06 -18.17
C ASN A 155 -3.45 1.80 -18.95
N HIS A 156 -2.55 0.97 -18.39
CA HIS A 156 -2.11 -0.30 -18.99
C HIS A 156 -2.90 -1.52 -18.47
N GLY A 157 -3.98 -1.30 -17.70
CA GLY A 157 -4.88 -2.37 -17.26
C GLY A 157 -4.27 -3.28 -16.19
N CYS A 158 -3.41 -2.77 -15.32
CA CYS A 158 -2.79 -3.57 -14.24
C CYS A 158 -3.78 -4.13 -13.20
N GLY A 159 -5.06 -3.74 -13.29
CA GLY A 159 -6.07 -4.02 -12.27
C GLY A 159 -6.11 -2.92 -11.20
N PHE A 160 -7.33 -2.57 -10.80
CA PHE A 160 -7.57 -1.43 -9.89
C PHE A 160 -7.93 -1.86 -8.46
N ASP A 161 -8.33 -3.11 -8.26
CA ASP A 161 -8.99 -3.58 -7.04
C ASP A 161 -7.99 -3.96 -5.93
N ALA A 162 -7.01 -4.80 -6.25
CA ALA A 162 -6.03 -5.24 -5.27
C ALA A 162 -4.79 -4.32 -5.24
N PRO A 163 -4.32 -3.89 -4.06
CA PRO A 163 -3.14 -3.03 -3.96
C PRO A 163 -1.87 -3.72 -4.48
N GLY A 164 -1.80 -5.06 -4.42
CA GLY A 164 -0.71 -5.86 -4.97
C GLY A 164 -0.56 -5.75 -6.49
N ASN A 165 -1.61 -5.36 -7.22
CA ASN A 165 -1.52 -5.13 -8.67
C ASN A 165 -0.58 -3.97 -9.01
N LEU A 166 -0.60 -2.90 -8.21
CA LEU A 166 0.33 -1.79 -8.37
C LEU A 166 1.76 -2.22 -8.06
N ALA A 167 1.96 -2.93 -6.96
CA ALA A 167 3.28 -3.41 -6.58
C ALA A 167 3.87 -4.35 -7.66
N HIS A 168 3.05 -5.26 -8.22
CA HIS A 168 3.44 -6.10 -9.35
C HIS A 168 3.90 -5.26 -10.56
N TYR A 169 3.11 -4.24 -10.93
CA TYR A 169 3.46 -3.35 -12.04
C TYR A 169 4.76 -2.59 -11.80
N LEU A 170 4.99 -2.09 -10.58
CA LEU A 170 6.18 -1.33 -10.21
C LEU A 170 7.46 -2.17 -10.28
N VAL A 171 7.40 -3.45 -9.89
CA VAL A 171 8.55 -4.36 -9.94
C VAL A 171 9.13 -4.46 -11.36
N ASP A 172 8.29 -4.37 -12.40
CA ASP A 172 8.71 -4.40 -13.80
C ASP A 172 9.25 -3.04 -14.31
N LYS A 173 8.99 -1.95 -13.61
CA LYS A 173 9.27 -0.57 -14.07
C LYS A 173 10.39 0.10 -13.31
N THR A 174 10.56 -0.23 -12.04
CA THR A 174 11.55 0.41 -11.18
C THR A 174 12.20 -0.60 -10.24
N THR A 175 13.19 -0.16 -9.47
CA THR A 175 13.76 -1.00 -8.42
C THR A 175 12.89 -0.95 -7.18
N VAL A 176 12.48 -2.11 -6.69
CA VAL A 176 11.71 -2.28 -5.46
C VAL A 176 12.47 -3.23 -4.53
N HIS A 177 12.55 -2.92 -3.24
CA HIS A 177 13.10 -3.82 -2.23
C HIS A 177 12.01 -4.32 -1.28
N ALA A 178 12.26 -5.46 -0.67
CA ALA A 178 11.40 -6.01 0.37
C ALA A 178 12.01 -5.79 1.76
N TRP A 179 11.14 -5.71 2.77
CA TRP A 179 11.48 -5.67 4.19
C TRP A 179 10.69 -6.74 4.96
N VAL A 180 11.34 -7.42 5.95
CA VAL A 180 10.79 -8.53 6.73
C VAL A 180 10.44 -8.08 8.15
#